data_d14559a85bd01d5720ea252ea0ec5673
#
_entry.id   d14559a85bd01d5720ea252ea0ec5673
#
_cell.length_a   1.000
_cell.length_b   1.000
_cell.length_c   1.000
_cell.angle_alpha   90.00
_cell.angle_beta   90.00
_cell.angle_gamma   90.00
#
_symmetry.space_group_name_H-M   'P 1'
#
loop_
_entity.id
_entity.type
_entity.pdbx_description
1 polymer ?
#
loop_
_entity_poly.entity_id
_entity_poly.type
_entity_poly.pdbx_seq_one_letter_code
_entity_poly.pdbx_strand_id
1 'polypeptide(L)'
;MQAFPDAAKAAKKLKSKGKDIKIIYGMEGYVFDDAGLIDENGNIDYKSRPTNHIILLAATQEGMKNIYKLVSYSHLHYFYKRPRLPKSVIQANREGIIIGSACEAGELYQAFYRQRPMEEVRQIAEFYDYFEIQPLINNKTGQKAENILIGAG
;
A
#
# COMPACT_ATOMS: atom_id res chain seq x y z
N MET A 1 -10.77 -9.32 -0.07
CA MET A 1 -11.05 -9.71 -1.49
C MET A 1 -12.41 -10.39 -1.68
N GLN A 2 -13.22 -10.55 -0.63
CA GLN A 2 -14.57 -11.17 -0.73
C GLN A 2 -15.52 -10.40 -1.66
N ALA A 3 -15.39 -9.08 -1.74
CA ALA A 3 -16.26 -8.24 -2.60
C ALA A 3 -15.93 -8.33 -4.11
N PHE A 4 -14.82 -8.93 -4.52
CA PHE A 4 -14.41 -8.96 -5.93
C PHE A 4 -15.42 -9.66 -6.85
N PRO A 5 -15.95 -10.87 -6.51
CA PRO A 5 -16.95 -11.53 -7.34
C PRO A 5 -18.26 -10.73 -7.46
N ASP A 6 -18.70 -10.09 -6.37
CA ASP A 6 -19.93 -9.31 -6.37
C ASP A 6 -19.80 -8.02 -7.18
N ALA A 7 -18.67 -7.35 -7.09
CA ALA A 7 -18.34 -6.21 -7.93
C ALA A 7 -18.35 -6.60 -9.43
N ALA A 8 -17.71 -7.73 -9.77
CA ALA A 8 -17.69 -8.22 -11.14
C ALA A 8 -19.11 -8.54 -11.67
N LYS A 9 -19.97 -9.19 -10.85
CA LYS A 9 -21.39 -9.47 -11.21
C LYS A 9 -22.16 -8.16 -11.41
N ALA A 10 -21.98 -7.17 -10.52
CA ALA A 10 -22.65 -5.88 -10.62
C ALA A 10 -22.24 -5.13 -11.90
N ALA A 11 -20.94 -5.10 -12.24
CA ALA A 11 -20.47 -4.50 -13.47
C ALA A 11 -21.04 -5.18 -14.72
N LYS A 12 -21.08 -6.53 -14.75
CA LYS A 12 -21.67 -7.29 -15.85
C LYS A 12 -23.15 -6.97 -16.03
N LYS A 13 -23.91 -6.86 -14.92
CA LYS A 13 -25.33 -6.47 -14.94
C LYS A 13 -25.55 -5.03 -15.42
N LEU A 14 -24.66 -4.10 -15.08
CA LEU A 14 -24.72 -2.72 -15.56
C LEU A 14 -24.42 -2.64 -17.05
N LYS A 15 -23.42 -3.39 -17.51
CA LYS A 15 -23.05 -3.47 -18.93
C LYS A 15 -24.20 -3.99 -19.81
N SER A 16 -24.96 -5.00 -19.34
CA SER A 16 -26.14 -5.50 -20.05
C SER A 16 -27.28 -4.46 -20.16
N LYS A 17 -27.23 -3.39 -19.36
CA LYS A 17 -28.16 -2.24 -19.40
C LYS A 17 -27.60 -1.03 -20.13
N GLY A 18 -26.51 -1.20 -20.90
CA GLY A 18 -25.86 -0.12 -21.64
C GLY A 18 -25.03 0.85 -20.78
N LYS A 19 -24.75 0.49 -19.51
CA LYS A 19 -23.91 1.29 -18.61
C LYS A 19 -22.55 0.57 -18.44
N ASP A 20 -21.47 1.22 -18.87
CA ASP A 20 -20.12 0.68 -18.69
C ASP A 20 -19.50 1.22 -17.40
N ILE A 21 -18.93 0.33 -16.61
CA ILE A 21 -18.19 0.65 -15.39
C ILE A 21 -16.93 -0.20 -15.33
N LYS A 22 -15.79 0.46 -15.15
CA LYS A 22 -14.50 -0.21 -14.95
C LYS A 22 -14.32 -0.51 -13.46
N ILE A 23 -14.02 -1.76 -13.12
CA ILE A 23 -13.65 -2.16 -11.77
C ILE A 23 -12.13 -2.21 -11.67
N ILE A 24 -11.60 -1.57 -10.64
CA ILE A 24 -10.19 -1.67 -10.25
C ILE A 24 -10.13 -2.54 -9.02
N TYR A 25 -9.41 -3.65 -9.12
CA TYR A 25 -9.22 -4.57 -8.00
C TYR A 25 -7.95 -4.21 -7.24
N GLY A 26 -8.04 -4.22 -5.93
CA GLY A 26 -6.91 -3.90 -5.08
C GLY A 26 -7.13 -4.32 -3.64
N MET A 27 -6.12 -4.07 -2.82
CA MET A 27 -6.18 -4.29 -1.38
C MET A 27 -5.42 -3.19 -0.64
N GLU A 28 -5.86 -2.91 0.56
CA GLU A 28 -5.06 -2.22 1.55
C GLU A 28 -4.31 -3.26 2.39
N GLY A 29 -3.02 -3.06 2.60
CA GLY A 29 -2.14 -3.95 3.35
C GLY A 29 -1.38 -3.24 4.45
N TYR A 30 -0.62 -4.01 5.21
CA TYR A 30 0.28 -3.54 6.26
C TYR A 30 1.72 -3.80 5.86
N VAL A 31 2.43 -2.76 5.42
CA VAL A 31 3.83 -2.83 4.96
C VAL A 31 4.79 -2.43 6.06
N PHE A 32 5.99 -2.99 6.03
CA PHE A 32 7.13 -2.52 6.81
C PHE A 32 8.40 -2.57 5.97
N ASP A 33 9.32 -1.67 6.28
CA ASP A 33 10.66 -1.67 5.70
C ASP A 33 11.49 -2.76 6.40
N ASP A 34 11.93 -3.74 5.66
CA ASP A 34 12.74 -4.88 6.11
C ASP A 34 14.24 -4.70 5.83
N ALA A 35 14.67 -3.52 5.40
CA ALA A 35 16.09 -3.21 5.26
C ALA A 35 16.83 -3.40 6.59
N GLY A 36 17.89 -4.22 6.57
CA GLY A 36 18.66 -4.57 7.76
C GLY A 36 17.99 -5.54 8.73
N LEU A 37 16.84 -6.12 8.36
CA LEU A 37 16.14 -7.14 9.17
C LEU A 37 16.28 -8.55 8.61
N ILE A 38 17.04 -8.72 7.55
CA ILE A 38 17.29 -10.02 6.92
C ILE A 38 18.55 -10.61 7.54
N ASP A 39 18.44 -11.81 8.11
CA ASP A 39 19.58 -12.52 8.68
C ASP A 39 20.45 -13.21 7.60
N GLU A 40 21.57 -13.81 8.01
CA GLU A 40 22.49 -14.53 7.11
C GLU A 40 21.85 -15.76 6.42
N ASN A 41 20.73 -16.27 6.93
CA ASN A 41 19.97 -17.37 6.38
C ASN A 41 18.80 -16.91 5.50
N GLY A 42 18.63 -15.58 5.30
CA GLY A 42 17.55 -15.00 4.52
C GLY A 42 16.21 -14.87 5.25
N ASN A 43 16.17 -15.10 6.59
CA ASN A 43 14.95 -14.91 7.36
C ASN A 43 14.75 -13.44 7.70
N ILE A 44 13.50 -12.99 7.62
CA ILE A 44 13.11 -11.60 7.90
C ILE A 44 12.55 -11.50 9.32
N ASP A 45 13.10 -10.60 10.15
CA ASP A 45 12.46 -10.25 11.42
C ASP A 45 11.23 -9.37 11.19
N TYR A 46 10.11 -10.02 10.89
CA TYR A 46 8.84 -9.35 10.62
C TYR A 46 8.07 -8.90 11.87
N LYS A 47 8.62 -9.08 13.08
CA LYS A 47 7.95 -8.75 14.35
C LYS A 47 8.44 -7.44 14.97
N SER A 48 9.71 -7.08 14.75
CA SER A 48 10.39 -5.98 15.44
C SER A 48 9.94 -4.58 15.03
N ARG A 49 9.47 -4.39 13.78
CA ARG A 49 9.09 -3.07 13.28
C ARG A 49 7.59 -2.83 13.24
N PRO A 50 7.13 -1.58 13.44
CA PRO A 50 5.75 -1.19 13.19
C PRO A 50 5.42 -1.33 11.70
N THR A 51 4.12 -1.41 11.39
CA THR A 51 3.63 -1.43 10.02
C THR A 51 2.94 -0.12 9.68
N ASN A 52 3.00 0.25 8.40
CA ASN A 52 2.25 1.33 7.79
C ASN A 52 1.21 0.78 6.82
N HIS A 53 0.22 1.59 6.44
CA HIS A 53 -0.73 1.21 5.40
C HIS A 53 -0.09 1.34 4.01
N ILE A 54 -0.54 0.50 3.08
CA ILE A 54 -0.15 0.52 1.67
C ILE A 54 -1.34 0.11 0.82
N ILE A 55 -1.49 0.70 -0.37
CA ILE A 55 -2.49 0.30 -1.36
C ILE A 55 -1.80 -0.45 -2.49
N LEU A 56 -2.35 -1.61 -2.85
CA LEU A 56 -1.89 -2.42 -3.97
C LEU A 56 -3.05 -2.58 -4.96
N LEU A 57 -2.93 -2.04 -6.18
CA LEU A 57 -3.94 -2.13 -7.22
C LEU A 57 -3.45 -3.03 -8.35
N ALA A 58 -4.32 -3.92 -8.84
CA ALA A 58 -4.02 -4.75 -9.99
C ALA A 58 -4.21 -3.96 -11.29
N ALA A 59 -3.11 -3.66 -11.98
CA ALA A 59 -3.13 -3.06 -13.32
C ALA A 59 -3.33 -4.12 -14.41
N THR A 60 -2.89 -5.35 -14.18
CA THR A 60 -2.93 -6.46 -15.13
C THR A 60 -3.43 -7.75 -14.49
N GLN A 61 -3.67 -8.79 -15.31
CA GLN A 61 -3.98 -10.14 -14.82
C GLN A 61 -2.83 -10.73 -13.99
N GLU A 62 -1.59 -10.44 -14.36
CA GLU A 62 -0.41 -10.88 -13.59
C GLU A 62 -0.35 -10.14 -12.24
N GLY A 63 -0.63 -8.83 -12.23
CA GLY A 63 -0.75 -8.06 -10.98
C GLY A 63 -1.81 -8.62 -10.04
N MET A 64 -2.94 -9.10 -10.58
CA MET A 64 -3.96 -9.77 -9.76
C MET A 64 -3.43 -11.04 -9.11
N LYS A 65 -2.69 -11.90 -9.85
CA LYS A 65 -2.06 -13.11 -9.29
C LYS A 65 -1.02 -12.75 -8.23
N ASN A 66 -0.23 -11.70 -8.47
CA ASN A 66 0.78 -11.23 -7.54
C ASN A 66 0.15 -10.69 -6.25
N ILE A 67 -0.98 -9.96 -6.34
CA ILE A 67 -1.75 -9.57 -5.15
C ILE A 67 -2.21 -10.79 -4.36
N TYR A 68 -2.72 -11.85 -5.01
CA TYR A 68 -3.10 -13.08 -4.32
C TYR A 68 -1.91 -13.77 -3.64
N LYS A 69 -0.72 -13.80 -4.27
CA LYS A 69 0.51 -14.30 -3.66
C LYS A 69 0.89 -13.49 -2.43
N LEU A 70 0.88 -12.15 -2.54
CA LEU A 70 1.21 -11.26 -1.43
C LEU A 70 0.25 -11.44 -0.25
N VAL A 71 -1.06 -11.58 -0.50
CA VAL A 71 -2.03 -11.91 0.57
C VAL A 71 -1.68 -13.24 1.23
N SER A 72 -1.36 -14.26 0.44
CA SER A 72 -0.97 -15.57 0.99
C SER A 72 0.29 -15.47 1.83
N TYR A 73 1.33 -14.79 1.35
CA TYR A 73 2.57 -14.57 2.10
C TYR A 73 2.34 -13.84 3.41
N SER A 74 1.52 -12.78 3.40
CA SER A 74 1.23 -12.01 4.61
C SER A 74 0.53 -12.82 5.70
N HIS A 75 -0.26 -13.84 5.33
CA HIS A 75 -0.97 -14.68 6.28
C HIS A 75 -0.18 -15.93 6.68
N LEU A 76 0.57 -16.53 5.77
CA LEU A 76 1.27 -17.81 6.01
C LEU A 76 2.67 -17.62 6.57
N HIS A 77 3.37 -16.54 6.18
CA HIS A 77 4.78 -16.35 6.54
C HIS A 77 5.04 -15.15 7.44
N TYR A 78 4.24 -14.08 7.30
CA TYR A 78 4.50 -12.80 7.97
C TYR A 78 3.37 -12.34 8.90
N PHE A 79 2.55 -13.24 9.41
CA PHE A 79 1.47 -12.90 10.33
C PHE A 79 2.01 -12.65 11.75
N TYR A 80 1.82 -11.43 12.24
CA TYR A 80 2.03 -11.08 13.64
C TYR A 80 1.05 -9.99 14.06
N LYS A 81 0.06 -10.35 14.90
CA LYS A 81 -1.10 -9.52 15.28
C LYS A 81 -2.01 -9.18 14.09
N ARG A 82 -1.47 -9.04 12.88
CA ARG A 82 -2.13 -8.78 11.60
C ARG A 82 -1.26 -9.32 10.46
N PRO A 83 -1.84 -9.51 9.26
CA PRO A 83 -1.04 -9.84 8.07
C PRO A 83 -0.08 -8.72 7.75
N ARG A 84 1.20 -9.01 7.51
CA ARG A 84 2.27 -8.04 7.28
C ARG A 84 2.97 -8.33 5.97
N LEU A 85 3.52 -7.31 5.33
CA LEU A 85 4.25 -7.43 4.07
C LEU A 85 5.58 -6.70 4.16
N PRO A 86 6.71 -7.41 4.04
CA PRO A 86 8.01 -6.76 3.84
C PRO A 86 8.06 -6.03 2.51
N LYS A 87 8.71 -4.87 2.43
CA LYS A 87 8.92 -4.14 1.16
C LYS A 87 9.65 -4.99 0.12
N SER A 88 10.64 -5.76 0.53
CA SER A 88 11.40 -6.65 -0.37
C SER A 88 10.49 -7.69 -1.05
N VAL A 89 9.53 -8.26 -0.31
CA VAL A 89 8.58 -9.25 -0.83
C VAL A 89 7.60 -8.61 -1.81
N ILE A 90 7.13 -7.38 -1.52
CA ILE A 90 6.31 -6.61 -2.45
C ILE A 90 7.11 -6.33 -3.73
N GLN A 91 8.34 -5.87 -3.61
CA GLN A 91 9.21 -5.55 -4.75
C GLN A 91 9.48 -6.76 -5.64
N ALA A 92 9.70 -7.94 -5.05
CA ALA A 92 9.89 -9.18 -5.78
C ALA A 92 8.64 -9.67 -6.53
N ASN A 93 7.45 -9.16 -6.20
CA ASN A 93 6.17 -9.51 -6.81
C ASN A 93 5.46 -8.28 -7.41
N ARG A 94 6.22 -7.22 -7.77
CA ARG A 94 5.66 -5.93 -8.18
C ARG A 94 5.02 -5.94 -9.57
N GLU A 95 5.36 -6.89 -10.41
CA GLU A 95 4.89 -6.91 -11.81
C GLU A 95 3.36 -6.82 -11.90
N GLY A 96 2.88 -5.84 -12.68
CA GLY A 96 1.46 -5.58 -12.90
C GLY A 96 0.71 -5.02 -11.70
N ILE A 97 1.40 -4.57 -10.64
CA ILE A 97 0.83 -3.91 -9.46
C ILE A 97 1.17 -2.42 -9.51
N ILE A 98 0.18 -1.58 -9.21
CA ILE A 98 0.35 -0.15 -8.92
C ILE A 98 0.31 0.01 -7.40
N ILE A 99 1.31 0.69 -6.84
CA ILE A 99 1.50 0.85 -5.40
C ILE A 99 1.18 2.30 -5.00
N GLY A 100 0.24 2.46 -4.06
CA GLY A 100 -0.18 3.75 -3.51
C GLY A 100 0.29 3.98 -2.08
N SER A 101 0.53 5.24 -1.73
CA SER A 101 1.05 5.66 -0.42
C SER A 101 0.06 5.52 0.74
N ALA A 102 -1.18 5.20 0.44
CA ALA A 102 -2.30 5.08 1.37
C ALA A 102 -2.61 6.38 2.17
N CYS A 103 -3.29 6.24 3.30
CA CYS A 103 -3.81 7.33 4.13
C CYS A 103 -2.76 7.89 5.11
N GLU A 104 -3.22 8.58 6.16
CA GLU A 104 -2.37 9.11 7.25
C GLU A 104 -1.59 8.02 8.00
N ALA A 105 -2.02 6.76 7.93
CA ALA A 105 -1.27 5.63 8.47
C ALA A 105 -0.22 5.07 7.48
N GLY A 106 -0.12 5.64 6.27
CA GLY A 106 0.90 5.33 5.28
C GLY A 106 2.28 5.84 5.68
N GLU A 107 3.32 5.16 5.21
CA GLU A 107 4.70 5.48 5.57
C GLU A 107 5.12 6.88 5.11
N LEU A 108 4.76 7.25 3.88
CA LEU A 108 5.11 8.55 3.32
C LEU A 108 4.49 9.69 4.13
N TYR A 109 3.19 9.59 4.45
CA TYR A 109 2.52 10.57 5.30
C TYR A 109 3.18 10.65 6.68
N GLN A 110 3.48 9.50 7.30
CA GLN A 110 4.13 9.46 8.60
C GLN A 110 5.54 10.04 8.58
N ALA A 111 6.27 9.91 7.46
CA ALA A 111 7.57 10.54 7.30
C ALA A 111 7.48 12.08 7.32
N PHE A 112 6.51 12.65 6.58
CA PHE A 112 6.22 14.09 6.62
C PHE A 112 5.75 14.54 8.01
N TYR A 113 4.82 13.83 8.60
CA TYR A 113 4.27 14.18 9.91
C TYR A 113 5.34 14.21 11.01
N ARG A 114 6.32 13.30 10.94
CA ARG A 114 7.45 13.22 11.87
C ARG A 114 8.60 14.13 11.50
N GLN A 115 8.46 14.95 10.45
CA GLN A 115 9.48 15.88 9.96
C GLN A 115 10.83 15.17 9.68
N ARG A 116 10.79 14.01 9.03
CA ARG A 116 12.02 13.33 8.61
C ARG A 116 12.77 14.19 7.59
N PRO A 117 14.10 14.04 7.48
CA PRO A 117 14.88 14.72 6.44
C PRO A 117 14.28 14.47 5.05
N MET A 118 14.22 15.52 4.22
CA MET A 118 13.63 15.42 2.87
C MET A 118 14.26 14.35 2.01
N GLU A 119 15.54 14.05 2.21
CA GLU A 119 16.20 12.95 1.52
C GLU A 119 15.59 11.58 1.86
N GLU A 120 15.30 11.31 3.13
CA GLU A 120 14.60 10.09 3.54
C GLU A 120 13.18 10.05 2.96
N VAL A 121 12.49 11.20 2.96
CA VAL A 121 11.13 11.30 2.40
C VAL A 121 11.13 10.97 0.90
N ARG A 122 12.13 11.45 0.14
CA ARG A 122 12.29 11.13 -1.28
C ARG A 122 12.54 9.63 -1.50
N GLN A 123 13.46 9.03 -0.73
CA GLN A 123 13.72 7.59 -0.80
C GLN A 123 12.48 6.75 -0.49
N ILE A 124 11.68 7.16 0.50
CA ILE A 124 10.39 6.51 0.79
C ILE A 124 9.42 6.67 -0.39
N ALA A 125 9.35 7.87 -0.98
CA ALA A 125 8.44 8.18 -2.08
C ALA A 125 8.74 7.35 -3.34
N GLU A 126 10.01 7.05 -3.63
CA GLU A 126 10.42 6.24 -4.80
C GLU A 126 9.83 4.82 -4.82
N PHE A 127 9.39 4.32 -3.67
CA PHE A 127 8.75 3.02 -3.59
C PHE A 127 7.32 3.00 -4.18
N TYR A 128 6.63 4.15 -4.21
CA TYR A 128 5.22 4.28 -4.58
C TYR A 128 5.07 4.77 -6.03
N ASP A 129 4.00 4.32 -6.70
CA ASP A 129 3.66 4.75 -8.06
C ASP A 129 2.74 5.99 -8.04
N TYR A 130 1.98 6.20 -6.94
CA TYR A 130 1.16 7.38 -6.74
C TYR A 130 1.01 7.72 -5.26
N PHE A 131 0.65 8.97 -4.99
CA PHE A 131 0.43 9.48 -3.64
C PHE A 131 -1.03 9.86 -3.43
N GLU A 132 -1.54 9.57 -2.23
CA GLU A 132 -2.88 9.97 -1.83
C GLU A 132 -2.83 11.26 -1.02
N ILE A 133 -3.67 12.22 -1.43
CA ILE A 133 -3.87 13.48 -0.70
C ILE A 133 -5.26 13.41 -0.09
N GLN A 134 -5.35 13.51 1.23
CA GLN A 134 -6.61 13.46 1.95
C GLN A 134 -7.13 14.87 2.27
N PRO A 135 -8.47 15.08 2.24
CA PRO A 135 -9.06 16.34 2.65
C PRO A 135 -8.74 16.64 4.13
N LEU A 136 -8.39 17.88 4.44
CA LEU A 136 -8.03 18.35 5.78
C LEU A 136 -9.10 18.08 6.83
N ILE A 137 -10.37 18.14 6.42
CA ILE A 137 -11.51 17.98 7.32
C ILE A 137 -11.57 16.60 7.98
N ASN A 138 -10.91 15.60 7.38
CA ASN A 138 -10.90 14.24 7.90
C ASN A 138 -9.82 14.01 8.97
N ASN A 139 -8.93 14.98 9.20
CA ASN A 139 -7.77 14.76 10.05
C ASN A 139 -7.35 16.00 10.85
N LYS A 140 -7.50 15.93 12.17
CA LYS A 140 -6.82 16.88 13.08
C LYS A 140 -5.29 16.88 12.90
N THR A 141 -4.75 15.80 12.34
CA THR A 141 -3.33 15.58 12.05
C THR A 141 -2.94 16.11 10.67
N GLY A 142 -3.86 16.10 9.68
CA GLY A 142 -3.64 16.52 8.30
C GLY A 142 -3.25 17.98 8.16
N GLN A 143 -3.85 18.86 8.97
CA GLN A 143 -3.53 20.28 8.96
C GLN A 143 -2.05 20.58 9.26
N LYS A 144 -1.42 19.75 10.08
CA LYS A 144 0.00 19.87 10.42
C LYS A 144 0.93 19.38 9.31
N ALA A 145 0.57 18.30 8.61
CA ALA A 145 1.34 17.76 7.50
C ALA A 145 1.24 18.66 6.25
N GLU A 146 0.08 19.26 5.97
CA GLU A 146 -0.11 20.17 4.84
C GLU A 146 0.69 21.46 5.00
N ASN A 147 0.75 22.03 6.20
CA ASN A 147 1.60 23.17 6.47
C ASN A 147 3.09 22.90 6.25
N ILE A 148 3.52 21.64 6.37
CA ILE A 148 4.89 21.19 6.09
C ILE A 148 5.11 21.05 4.59
N LEU A 149 4.15 20.52 3.84
CA LEU A 149 4.23 20.36 2.39
C LEU A 149 4.24 21.72 1.66
N ILE A 150 3.45 22.68 2.11
CA ILE A 150 3.41 24.05 1.54
C ILE A 150 4.68 24.83 1.88
N GLY A 151 5.31 24.55 3.03
CA GLY A 151 6.56 25.21 3.44
C GLY A 151 7.83 24.61 2.82
N ALA A 152 7.74 23.52 2.07
CA ALA A 152 8.86 22.83 1.44
C ALA A 152 8.97 23.07 -0.10
N GLY A 153 8.10 23.96 -0.64
CA GLY A 153 8.09 24.41 -2.05
C GLY A 153 9.03 25.56 -2.31
#